data_ae229ec5ee07517e258cbdfbfb135448
#
_entry.id   ae229ec5ee07517e258cbdfbfb135448
#
_cell.length_a   1.000
_cell.length_b   1.000
_cell.length_c   1.000
_cell.angle_alpha   90.00
_cell.angle_beta   90.00
_cell.angle_gamma   90.00
#
_symmetry.space_group_name_H-M   'P 1'
#
loop_
_entity.id
_entity.type
_entity.pdbx_description
1 polymer ?
#
loop_
_entity_poly.entity_id
_entity_poly.type
_entity_poly.pdbx_seq_one_letter_code
_entity_poly.pdbx_strand_id
1 'polypeptide(L)'
;PMGQYGRAFMHEFYFLAAQDYVVFWSNPRGGQGYGEDHLAAIANAWGTVDYDDVTAWADYMTAQPYVNPARTGVTGGSYGGYMTTLIIGRTDRFRAAVAQRVVSNLISFYGGSDLNGTRTENLIGAAQPPWEAFAQYWKQSPMRFIGHARTPTLVIHSEQDKRCPPEQGEQVFVALKRLGVETELIMFPEEGHDLSRNGRTDRRIARLNHILRWF
;
A
#
# COMPACT_ATOMS: atom_id res chain seq x y z
N PRO A 1 -7.54 -4.63 4.72
CA PRO A 1 -7.69 -5.48 3.55
C PRO A 1 -9.08 -6.13 3.55
N MET A 2 -9.99 -5.62 2.72
CA MET A 2 -11.36 -6.18 2.68
C MET A 2 -11.54 -7.24 1.59
N GLY A 3 -10.72 -7.22 0.56
CA GLY A 3 -10.77 -8.18 -0.52
C GLY A 3 -9.84 -9.36 -0.30
N GLN A 4 -10.10 -10.44 -1.03
CA GLN A 4 -9.17 -11.55 -1.16
C GLN A 4 -8.84 -11.78 -2.62
N TYR A 5 -7.62 -12.22 -2.86
CA TYR A 5 -7.19 -12.70 -4.17
C TYR A 5 -7.16 -14.23 -4.17
N GLY A 6 -7.58 -14.80 -5.27
CA GLY A 6 -7.58 -16.22 -5.50
C GLY A 6 -7.20 -16.52 -6.95
N ARG A 7 -8.05 -17.28 -7.65
CA ARG A 7 -7.82 -17.65 -9.05
C ARG A 7 -8.30 -16.60 -10.07
N ALA A 8 -8.76 -15.43 -9.61
CA ALA A 8 -9.19 -14.37 -10.52
C ALA A 8 -8.01 -13.76 -11.28
N PHE A 9 -8.27 -13.37 -12.51
CA PHE A 9 -7.27 -12.69 -13.34
C PHE A 9 -6.93 -11.32 -12.77
N MET A 10 -5.66 -11.11 -12.46
CA MET A 10 -5.08 -9.83 -12.05
C MET A 10 -4.01 -9.40 -13.06
N HIS A 11 -4.37 -8.50 -13.96
CA HIS A 11 -3.50 -8.08 -15.07
C HIS A 11 -2.10 -7.63 -14.64
N GLU A 12 -1.96 -6.98 -13.49
CA GLU A 12 -0.66 -6.54 -12.96
C GLU A 12 0.25 -7.74 -12.63
N PHE A 13 -0.31 -8.81 -12.04
CA PHE A 13 0.46 -10.01 -11.72
C PHE A 13 0.95 -10.72 -12.98
N TYR A 14 0.07 -10.90 -13.95
CA TYR A 14 0.44 -11.54 -15.23
C TYR A 14 1.39 -10.67 -16.05
N PHE A 15 1.21 -9.35 -16.02
CA PHE A 15 2.11 -8.42 -16.69
C PHE A 15 3.54 -8.53 -16.13
N LEU A 16 3.72 -8.49 -14.82
CA LEU A 16 5.03 -8.62 -14.19
C LEU A 16 5.63 -10.03 -14.40
N ALA A 17 4.81 -11.08 -14.29
CA ALA A 17 5.26 -12.45 -14.56
C ALA A 17 5.74 -12.62 -16.01
N ALA A 18 5.11 -11.97 -16.98
CA ALA A 18 5.54 -11.96 -18.39
C ALA A 18 6.85 -11.17 -18.62
N GLN A 19 7.35 -10.45 -17.61
CA GLN A 19 8.64 -9.76 -17.61
C GLN A 19 9.68 -10.47 -16.71
N ASP A 20 9.53 -11.78 -16.56
CA ASP A 20 10.43 -12.67 -15.80
C ASP A 20 10.49 -12.40 -14.28
N TYR A 21 9.48 -11.71 -13.70
CA TYR A 21 9.35 -11.59 -12.27
C TYR A 21 8.65 -12.79 -11.66
N VAL A 22 9.13 -13.27 -10.54
CA VAL A 22 8.36 -14.14 -9.65
C VAL A 22 7.41 -13.24 -8.85
N VAL A 23 6.12 -13.33 -9.14
CA VAL A 23 5.09 -12.51 -8.49
C VAL A 23 4.37 -13.35 -7.43
N PHE A 24 4.33 -12.85 -6.22
CA PHE A 24 3.62 -13.51 -5.12
C PHE A 24 2.79 -12.52 -4.30
N TRP A 25 1.75 -13.03 -3.71
CA TRP A 25 0.84 -12.26 -2.85
C TRP A 25 0.24 -13.19 -1.80
N SER A 26 -0.31 -12.60 -0.74
CA SER A 26 -1.06 -13.32 0.29
C SER A 26 -2.36 -12.61 0.61
N ASN A 27 -3.24 -13.30 1.31
CA ASN A 27 -4.43 -12.73 1.92
C ASN A 27 -4.16 -12.63 3.43
N PRO A 28 -3.63 -11.50 3.91
CA PRO A 28 -3.29 -11.35 5.32
C PRO A 28 -4.54 -11.28 6.20
N ARG A 29 -4.36 -11.49 7.49
CA ARG A 29 -5.41 -11.24 8.47
C ARG A 29 -5.99 -9.84 8.32
N GLY A 30 -7.30 -9.71 8.54
CA GLY A 30 -8.09 -8.54 8.19
C GLY A 30 -8.81 -8.67 6.85
N GLY A 31 -8.46 -9.65 6.00
CA GLY A 31 -9.15 -9.96 4.75
C GLY A 31 -10.39 -10.83 4.97
N GLN A 32 -11.36 -10.74 4.04
CA GLN A 32 -12.58 -11.56 4.05
C GLN A 32 -12.29 -12.99 3.56
N GLY A 33 -13.21 -13.91 3.87
CA GLY A 33 -13.21 -15.28 3.34
C GLY A 33 -12.58 -16.35 4.23
N TYR A 34 -12.02 -15.97 5.40
CA TYR A 34 -11.34 -16.86 6.34
C TYR A 34 -11.99 -16.90 7.74
N GLY A 35 -13.22 -16.40 7.86
CA GLY A 35 -13.95 -16.32 9.13
C GLY A 35 -13.83 -14.96 9.82
N GLU A 36 -14.67 -14.80 10.86
CA GLU A 36 -14.82 -13.53 11.56
C GLU A 36 -13.57 -13.14 12.37
N ASP A 37 -12.96 -14.09 13.06
CA ASP A 37 -11.73 -13.85 13.83
C ASP A 37 -10.58 -13.37 12.94
N HIS A 38 -10.46 -13.93 11.74
CA HIS A 38 -9.46 -13.50 10.76
C HIS A 38 -9.74 -12.06 10.28
N LEU A 39 -11.00 -11.74 10.00
CA LEU A 39 -11.41 -10.40 9.56
C LEU A 39 -11.19 -9.37 10.68
N ALA A 40 -11.56 -9.69 11.92
CA ALA A 40 -11.47 -8.78 13.05
C ALA A 40 -10.05 -8.58 13.60
N ALA A 41 -9.10 -9.41 13.19
CA ALA A 41 -7.74 -9.42 13.76
C ALA A 41 -6.98 -8.10 13.67
N ILE A 42 -7.36 -7.22 12.73
CA ILE A 42 -6.74 -5.89 12.55
C ILE A 42 -7.62 -4.73 13.06
N ALA A 43 -8.74 -5.00 13.69
CA ALA A 43 -9.58 -3.95 14.26
C ALA A 43 -8.77 -3.16 15.30
N ASN A 44 -8.64 -1.84 15.11
CA ASN A 44 -7.77 -0.95 15.91
C ASN A 44 -6.28 -1.40 15.96
N ALA A 45 -5.84 -2.18 14.97
CA ALA A 45 -4.53 -2.81 14.96
C ALA A 45 -3.92 -2.91 13.55
N TRP A 46 -4.25 -1.96 12.66
CA TRP A 46 -3.65 -1.92 11.33
C TRP A 46 -2.12 -1.84 11.41
N GLY A 47 -1.46 -2.61 10.56
CA GLY A 47 0.00 -2.66 10.53
C GLY A 47 0.62 -3.50 11.65
N THR A 48 -0.11 -4.44 12.21
CA THR A 48 0.38 -5.41 13.21
C THR A 48 0.44 -6.81 12.60
N VAL A 49 -0.56 -7.64 12.86
CA VAL A 49 -0.59 -9.03 12.38
C VAL A 49 -0.68 -9.14 10.85
N ASP A 50 -1.28 -8.17 10.18
CA ASP A 50 -1.31 -8.07 8.73
C ASP A 50 0.09 -7.78 8.13
N TYR A 51 0.88 -6.94 8.79
CA TYR A 51 2.30 -6.73 8.46
C TYR A 51 3.12 -8.01 8.68
N ASP A 52 2.90 -8.70 9.83
CA ASP A 52 3.60 -9.94 10.16
C ASP A 52 3.29 -11.03 9.10
N ASP A 53 2.04 -11.15 8.67
CA ASP A 53 1.62 -12.11 7.65
C ASP A 53 2.29 -11.85 6.29
N VAL A 54 2.34 -10.57 5.86
CA VAL A 54 2.99 -10.20 4.60
C VAL A 54 4.49 -10.42 4.66
N THR A 55 5.14 -10.12 5.79
CA THR A 55 6.58 -10.32 5.94
C THR A 55 6.95 -11.80 6.07
N ALA A 56 6.16 -12.61 6.77
CA ALA A 56 6.33 -14.07 6.83
C ALA A 56 6.18 -14.72 5.44
N TRP A 57 5.22 -14.24 4.64
CA TRP A 57 5.07 -14.70 3.26
C TRP A 57 6.28 -14.31 2.40
N ALA A 58 6.82 -13.11 2.58
CA ALA A 58 8.04 -12.70 1.89
C ALA A 58 9.24 -13.55 2.32
N ASP A 59 9.38 -13.93 3.60
CA ASP A 59 10.42 -14.85 4.07
C ASP A 59 10.31 -16.21 3.40
N TYR A 60 9.12 -16.79 3.37
CA TYR A 60 8.86 -18.06 2.71
C TYR A 60 9.24 -18.01 1.22
N MET A 61 8.84 -16.96 0.51
CA MET A 61 9.09 -16.84 -0.93
C MET A 61 10.57 -16.58 -1.25
N THR A 62 11.25 -15.77 -0.46
CA THR A 62 12.69 -15.50 -0.67
C THR A 62 13.58 -16.69 -0.34
N ALA A 63 13.09 -17.69 0.39
CA ALA A 63 13.77 -18.96 0.62
C ALA A 63 13.62 -19.96 -0.53
N GLN A 64 12.79 -19.68 -1.54
CA GLN A 64 12.61 -20.60 -2.67
C GLN A 64 13.82 -20.58 -3.60
N PRO A 65 14.27 -21.75 -4.14
CA PRO A 65 15.51 -21.87 -4.91
C PRO A 65 15.51 -21.11 -6.25
N TYR A 66 14.33 -20.72 -6.74
CA TYR A 66 14.15 -19.95 -7.97
C TYR A 66 13.99 -18.45 -7.73
N VAL A 67 14.07 -17.97 -6.47
CA VAL A 67 13.97 -16.56 -6.11
C VAL A 67 15.33 -16.01 -5.72
N ASN A 68 15.71 -14.88 -6.30
CA ASN A 68 16.90 -14.15 -5.87
C ASN A 68 16.55 -13.20 -4.71
N PRO A 69 16.94 -13.51 -3.46
CA PRO A 69 16.57 -12.69 -2.30
C PRO A 69 17.20 -11.30 -2.32
N ALA A 70 18.26 -11.07 -3.09
CA ALA A 70 18.89 -9.76 -3.24
C ALA A 70 18.17 -8.85 -4.27
N ARG A 71 17.16 -9.38 -4.99
CA ARG A 71 16.42 -8.67 -6.03
C ARG A 71 14.92 -8.73 -5.76
N THR A 72 14.51 -8.19 -4.63
CA THR A 72 13.10 -8.19 -4.20
C THR A 72 12.52 -6.80 -4.23
N GLY A 73 11.29 -6.69 -4.75
CA GLY A 73 10.50 -5.45 -4.74
C GLY A 73 9.18 -5.63 -3.99
N VAL A 74 8.58 -4.53 -3.56
CA VAL A 74 7.26 -4.52 -2.92
C VAL A 74 6.37 -3.49 -3.59
N THR A 75 5.13 -3.89 -3.89
CA THR A 75 4.13 -2.98 -4.46
C THR A 75 2.73 -3.30 -3.95
N GLY A 76 1.89 -2.30 -3.95
CA GLY A 76 0.49 -2.45 -3.65
C GLY A 76 -0.28 -1.15 -3.79
N GLY A 77 -1.60 -1.27 -3.95
CA GLY A 77 -2.48 -0.11 -4.08
C GLY A 77 -3.55 -0.05 -2.99
N SER A 78 -3.97 1.15 -2.60
CA SER A 78 -4.96 1.37 -1.55
C SER A 78 -4.44 0.82 -0.20
N TYR A 79 -5.08 -0.17 0.39
CA TYR A 79 -4.52 -0.87 1.55
C TYR A 79 -3.14 -1.50 1.25
N GLY A 80 -2.91 -1.97 0.04
CA GLY A 80 -1.58 -2.42 -0.40
C GLY A 80 -0.57 -1.28 -0.47
N GLY A 81 -1.00 -0.05 -0.83
CA GLY A 81 -0.18 1.16 -0.76
C GLY A 81 0.13 1.56 0.68
N TYR A 82 -0.85 1.44 1.58
CA TYR A 82 -0.66 1.55 3.02
C TYR A 82 0.43 0.59 3.50
N MET A 83 0.29 -0.70 3.18
CA MET A 83 1.23 -1.74 3.59
C MET A 83 2.62 -1.52 2.98
N THR A 84 2.72 -1.14 1.70
CA THR A 84 4.00 -0.82 1.06
C THR A 84 4.71 0.32 1.78
N THR A 85 3.98 1.41 2.10
CA THR A 85 4.53 2.56 2.83
C THR A 85 4.95 2.19 4.26
N LEU A 86 4.18 1.34 4.93
CA LEU A 86 4.51 0.83 6.25
C LEU A 86 5.76 -0.04 6.23
N ILE A 87 5.88 -0.93 5.24
CA ILE A 87 7.03 -1.83 5.06
C ILE A 87 8.31 -1.02 4.89
N ILE A 88 8.36 -0.05 3.98
CA ILE A 88 9.59 0.75 3.76
C ILE A 88 9.97 1.60 4.97
N GLY A 89 9.02 1.94 5.84
CA GLY A 89 9.29 2.63 7.10
C GLY A 89 9.77 1.70 8.22
N ARG A 90 9.64 0.37 8.08
CA ARG A 90 10.00 -0.60 9.13
C ARG A 90 11.17 -1.51 8.77
N THR A 91 11.46 -1.68 7.48
CA THR A 91 12.54 -2.57 7.00
C THR A 91 13.12 -2.06 5.70
N ASP A 92 14.39 -2.33 5.46
CA ASP A 92 15.13 -2.05 4.23
C ASP A 92 15.37 -3.30 3.37
N ARG A 93 14.64 -4.38 3.66
CA ARG A 93 14.82 -5.69 2.97
C ARG A 93 14.52 -5.66 1.47
N PHE A 94 13.67 -4.74 1.00
CA PHE A 94 13.30 -4.63 -0.39
C PHE A 94 14.20 -3.63 -1.12
N ARG A 95 14.59 -3.97 -2.35
CA ARG A 95 15.49 -3.14 -3.18
C ARG A 95 14.78 -1.98 -3.86
N ALA A 96 13.48 -2.13 -4.10
CA ALA A 96 12.61 -1.10 -4.66
C ALA A 96 11.19 -1.25 -4.13
N ALA A 97 10.45 -0.16 -4.12
CA ALA A 97 9.04 -0.15 -3.74
C ALA A 97 8.21 0.70 -4.70
N VAL A 98 6.97 0.29 -4.94
CA VAL A 98 5.99 1.09 -5.67
C VAL A 98 4.71 1.22 -4.84
N ALA A 99 4.51 2.38 -4.23
CA ALA A 99 3.36 2.69 -3.40
C ALA A 99 2.27 3.38 -4.24
N GLN A 100 1.12 2.72 -4.41
CA GLN A 100 0.08 3.19 -5.32
C GLN A 100 -1.16 3.61 -4.53
N ARG A 101 -1.76 4.79 -4.87
CA ARG A 101 -3.01 5.28 -4.23
C ARG A 101 -3.04 4.99 -2.73
N VAL A 102 -2.04 5.50 -2.04
CA VAL A 102 -1.71 5.12 -0.67
C VAL A 102 -2.68 5.66 0.37
N VAL A 103 -2.73 5.01 1.53
CA VAL A 103 -3.17 5.59 2.79
C VAL A 103 -1.93 5.68 3.68
N SER A 104 -1.51 6.88 4.02
CA SER A 104 -0.25 7.10 4.75
C SER A 104 -0.44 7.73 6.13
N ASN A 105 -1.43 8.61 6.25
CA ASN A 105 -1.71 9.38 7.45
C ASN A 105 -3.21 9.33 7.79
N LEU A 106 -3.57 8.49 8.74
CA LEU A 106 -4.98 8.27 9.10
C LEU A 106 -5.65 9.51 9.73
N ILE A 107 -4.87 10.48 10.21
CA ILE A 107 -5.39 11.71 10.79
C ILE A 107 -5.96 12.60 9.67
N SER A 108 -5.18 12.87 8.61
CA SER A 108 -5.66 13.65 7.46
C SER A 108 -6.63 12.86 6.59
N PHE A 109 -6.45 11.54 6.49
CA PHE A 109 -7.36 10.65 5.80
C PHE A 109 -8.79 10.72 6.35
N TYR A 110 -8.96 10.89 7.65
CA TYR A 110 -10.28 10.96 8.32
C TYR A 110 -11.21 12.00 7.71
N GLY A 111 -10.70 13.19 7.41
CA GLY A 111 -11.50 14.28 6.84
C GLY A 111 -11.38 14.44 5.33
N GLY A 112 -10.31 13.91 4.73
CA GLY A 112 -10.02 14.06 3.30
C GLY A 112 -10.62 12.97 2.41
N SER A 113 -10.86 11.78 2.96
CA SER A 113 -11.43 10.65 2.22
C SER A 113 -12.95 10.75 2.04
N ASP A 114 -13.48 10.18 0.96
CA ASP A 114 -14.93 9.96 0.78
C ASP A 114 -15.52 8.95 1.77
N LEU A 115 -14.65 8.25 2.52
CA LEU A 115 -15.02 7.36 3.63
C LEU A 115 -15.20 8.13 4.96
N ASN A 116 -15.10 9.41 4.97
CA ASN A 116 -15.07 10.33 6.10
C ASN A 116 -15.77 9.91 7.40
N GLY A 117 -15.37 10.51 8.52
CA GLY A 117 -16.05 10.40 9.82
C GLY A 117 -16.19 8.97 10.31
N THR A 118 -17.38 8.59 10.74
CA THR A 118 -17.71 7.29 11.32
C THR A 118 -17.32 6.09 10.44
N ARG A 119 -17.34 6.25 9.11
CA ARG A 119 -16.89 5.17 8.23
C ARG A 119 -15.39 4.89 8.37
N THR A 120 -14.59 5.94 8.53
CA THR A 120 -13.16 5.80 8.80
C THR A 120 -12.93 5.21 10.19
N GLU A 121 -13.68 5.66 11.21
CA GLU A 121 -13.63 5.08 12.56
C GLU A 121 -13.88 3.57 12.52
N ASN A 122 -14.96 3.15 11.89
CA ASN A 122 -15.29 1.73 11.74
C ASN A 122 -14.22 0.95 10.98
N LEU A 123 -13.67 1.53 9.91
CA LEU A 123 -12.66 0.88 9.08
C LEU A 123 -11.36 0.59 9.83
N ILE A 124 -10.91 1.51 10.68
CA ILE A 124 -9.67 1.35 11.46
C ILE A 124 -9.92 0.79 12.86
N GLY A 125 -11.18 0.60 13.25
CA GLY A 125 -11.56 0.14 14.59
C GLY A 125 -11.38 1.20 15.68
N ALA A 126 -11.44 2.50 15.33
CA ALA A 126 -11.38 3.58 16.31
C ALA A 126 -12.77 3.83 16.94
N ALA A 127 -12.80 4.07 18.23
CA ALA A 127 -14.04 4.40 18.95
C ALA A 127 -14.34 5.91 18.97
N GLN A 128 -13.38 6.75 18.60
CA GLN A 128 -13.42 8.20 18.72
C GLN A 128 -12.74 8.87 17.52
N PRO A 129 -13.08 10.12 17.17
CA PRO A 129 -12.44 10.89 16.11
C PRO A 129 -10.98 11.24 16.46
N PRO A 130 -10.15 11.62 15.46
CA PRO A 130 -8.70 11.80 15.66
C PRO A 130 -8.34 12.92 16.65
N TRP A 131 -9.17 13.93 16.86
CA TRP A 131 -8.91 14.98 17.86
C TRP A 131 -9.10 14.49 19.32
N GLU A 132 -9.80 13.38 19.53
CA GLU A 132 -9.96 12.74 20.85
C GLU A 132 -9.02 11.52 20.99
N ALA A 133 -8.71 10.84 19.88
CA ALA A 133 -7.93 9.60 19.85
C ALA A 133 -6.67 9.71 18.97
N PHE A 134 -5.98 10.85 18.92
CA PHE A 134 -4.83 11.11 18.07
C PHE A 134 -3.80 9.99 18.08
N ALA A 135 -3.43 9.52 19.26
CA ALA A 135 -2.41 8.49 19.42
C ALA A 135 -2.80 7.17 18.71
N GLN A 136 -4.09 6.84 18.70
CA GLN A 136 -4.63 5.63 18.06
C GLN A 136 -4.50 5.70 16.53
N TYR A 137 -4.85 6.85 15.94
CA TYR A 137 -4.69 7.09 14.49
C TYR A 137 -3.21 7.12 14.09
N TRP A 138 -2.41 7.86 14.83
CA TRP A 138 -0.99 7.99 14.56
C TRP A 138 -0.25 6.67 14.70
N LYS A 139 -0.60 5.85 15.69
CA LYS A 139 -0.01 4.51 15.90
C LYS A 139 -0.18 3.60 14.67
N GLN A 140 -1.29 3.73 13.97
CA GLN A 140 -1.63 2.93 12.79
C GLN A 140 -1.23 3.61 11.47
N SER A 141 -0.71 4.84 11.49
CA SER A 141 -0.32 5.59 10.29
C SER A 141 1.09 5.21 9.83
N PRO A 142 1.30 4.83 8.55
CA PRO A 142 2.63 4.60 7.98
C PRO A 142 3.59 5.78 8.14
N MET A 143 3.08 7.02 8.07
CA MET A 143 3.89 8.24 8.25
C MET A 143 4.60 8.30 9.61
N ARG A 144 4.12 7.60 10.61
CA ARG A 144 4.83 7.45 11.91
C ARG A 144 6.21 6.84 11.75
N PHE A 145 6.39 5.96 10.78
CA PHE A 145 7.60 5.17 10.59
C PHE A 145 8.46 5.65 9.43
N ILE A 146 7.95 6.54 8.59
CA ILE A 146 8.57 6.94 7.32
C ILE A 146 9.99 7.51 7.50
N GLY A 147 10.31 8.08 8.67
CA GLY A 147 11.64 8.60 8.99
C GLY A 147 12.77 7.56 8.92
N HIS A 148 12.46 6.28 8.94
CA HIS A 148 13.42 5.18 8.82
C HIS A 148 13.57 4.63 7.40
N ALA A 149 12.75 5.09 6.44
CA ALA A 149 12.76 4.59 5.08
C ALA A 149 14.12 4.79 4.39
N ARG A 150 14.55 3.77 3.65
CA ARG A 150 15.79 3.76 2.85
C ARG A 150 15.55 3.22 1.44
N THR A 151 14.48 2.46 1.25
CA THR A 151 14.15 1.79 -0.01
C THR A 151 13.76 2.81 -1.09
N PRO A 152 14.42 2.83 -2.26
CA PRO A 152 13.97 3.61 -3.42
C PRO A 152 12.49 3.37 -3.70
N THR A 153 11.69 4.44 -3.78
CA THR A 153 10.23 4.30 -3.82
C THR A 153 9.58 5.18 -4.87
N LEU A 154 8.87 4.55 -5.80
CA LEU A 154 7.95 5.22 -6.71
C LEU A 154 6.58 5.38 -6.02
N VAL A 155 6.05 6.59 -6.02
CA VAL A 155 4.67 6.85 -5.59
C VAL A 155 3.81 7.08 -6.82
N ILE A 156 2.72 6.31 -6.96
CA ILE A 156 1.75 6.48 -8.04
C ILE A 156 0.41 6.88 -7.45
N HIS A 157 -0.15 7.97 -7.94
CA HIS A 157 -1.46 8.47 -7.49
C HIS A 157 -2.30 8.98 -8.64
N SER A 158 -3.58 9.19 -8.39
CA SER A 158 -4.54 9.77 -9.34
C SER A 158 -5.06 11.09 -8.79
N GLU A 159 -5.13 12.12 -9.65
CA GLU A 159 -5.49 13.49 -9.27
C GLU A 159 -6.88 13.60 -8.64
N GLN A 160 -7.84 12.79 -9.11
CA GLN A 160 -9.23 12.80 -8.65
C GLN A 160 -9.56 11.64 -7.69
N ASP A 161 -8.55 11.06 -7.05
CA ASP A 161 -8.76 10.01 -6.05
C ASP A 161 -9.37 10.61 -4.78
N LYS A 162 -10.65 10.37 -4.58
CA LYS A 162 -11.39 10.81 -3.39
C LYS A 162 -11.38 9.75 -2.28
N ARG A 163 -11.07 8.49 -2.61
CA ARG A 163 -10.98 7.40 -1.64
C ARG A 163 -9.70 7.51 -0.81
N CYS A 164 -8.57 7.61 -1.50
CA CYS A 164 -7.28 7.92 -0.92
C CYS A 164 -6.84 9.25 -1.53
N PRO A 165 -7.08 10.39 -0.86
CA PRO A 165 -6.78 11.70 -1.44
C PRO A 165 -5.33 11.82 -1.86
N PRO A 166 -5.02 12.56 -2.95
CA PRO A 166 -3.65 12.70 -3.50
C PRO A 166 -2.61 13.12 -2.46
N GLU A 167 -3.02 13.94 -1.48
CA GLU A 167 -2.14 14.39 -0.40
C GLU A 167 -1.53 13.24 0.41
N GLN A 168 -2.18 12.07 0.46
CA GLN A 168 -1.66 10.88 1.12
C GLN A 168 -0.37 10.38 0.42
N GLY A 169 -0.32 10.45 -0.91
CA GLY A 169 0.87 10.14 -1.69
C GLY A 169 1.91 11.25 -1.65
N GLU A 170 1.47 12.50 -1.69
CA GLU A 170 2.34 13.67 -1.61
C GLU A 170 3.12 13.71 -0.29
N GLN A 171 2.47 13.39 0.85
CA GLN A 171 3.13 13.29 2.14
C GLN A 171 4.28 12.27 2.11
N VAL A 172 4.06 11.09 1.53
CA VAL A 172 5.10 10.06 1.39
C VAL A 172 6.25 10.57 0.53
N PHE A 173 5.94 11.11 -0.65
CA PHE A 173 6.94 11.65 -1.58
C PHE A 173 7.81 12.74 -0.93
N VAL A 174 7.18 13.73 -0.29
CA VAL A 174 7.89 14.82 0.38
C VAL A 174 8.78 14.30 1.51
N ALA A 175 8.29 13.34 2.31
CA ALA A 175 9.08 12.74 3.37
C ALA A 175 10.31 12.02 2.82
N LEU A 176 10.15 11.19 1.78
CA LEU A 176 11.25 10.47 1.14
C LEU A 176 12.27 11.42 0.52
N LYS A 177 11.82 12.49 -0.17
CA LYS A 177 12.73 13.54 -0.67
C LYS A 177 13.53 14.20 0.46
N ARG A 178 12.87 14.51 1.57
CA ARG A 178 13.54 15.11 2.72
C ARG A 178 14.60 14.19 3.36
N LEU A 179 14.38 12.89 3.27
CA LEU A 179 15.32 11.85 3.78
C LEU A 179 16.46 11.58 2.78
N GLY A 180 16.44 12.16 1.57
CA GLY A 180 17.42 11.87 0.52
C GLY A 180 17.22 10.49 -0.11
N VAL A 181 16.06 9.85 0.09
CA VAL A 181 15.73 8.58 -0.55
C VAL A 181 15.34 8.83 -2.01
N GLU A 182 15.86 8.00 -2.93
CA GLU A 182 15.47 8.06 -4.34
C GLU A 182 13.96 7.84 -4.47
N THR A 183 13.26 8.81 -5.05
CA THR A 183 11.80 8.75 -5.18
C THR A 183 11.29 9.61 -6.32
N GLU A 184 10.23 9.13 -6.94
CA GLU A 184 9.42 9.85 -7.92
C GLU A 184 7.95 9.85 -7.48
N LEU A 185 7.20 10.87 -7.91
CA LEU A 185 5.75 10.92 -7.80
C LEU A 185 5.15 11.00 -9.21
N ILE A 186 4.37 10.00 -9.59
CA ILE A 186 3.60 10.00 -10.83
C ILE A 186 2.13 10.28 -10.49
N MET A 187 1.63 11.40 -11.00
CA MET A 187 0.25 11.80 -10.83
C MET A 187 -0.50 11.60 -12.15
N PHE A 188 -1.56 10.78 -12.14
CA PHE A 188 -2.42 10.58 -13.29
C PHE A 188 -3.57 11.60 -13.29
N PRO A 189 -3.59 12.55 -14.25
CA PRO A 189 -4.64 13.56 -14.33
C PRO A 189 -5.99 12.92 -14.67
N GLU A 190 -7.08 13.50 -14.16
CA GLU A 190 -8.48 13.09 -14.42
C GLU A 190 -8.85 11.65 -13.99
N GLU A 191 -7.93 10.89 -13.39
CA GLU A 191 -8.19 9.54 -12.90
C GLU A 191 -8.54 9.53 -11.41
N GLY A 192 -9.34 8.53 -11.02
CA GLY A 192 -9.74 8.30 -9.63
C GLY A 192 -9.05 7.10 -8.99
N HIS A 193 -9.63 6.63 -7.88
CA HIS A 193 -9.08 5.51 -7.11
C HIS A 193 -8.94 4.22 -7.91
N ASP A 194 -9.83 4.01 -8.87
CA ASP A 194 -9.92 2.77 -9.64
C ASP A 194 -9.14 2.80 -10.97
N LEU A 195 -8.17 3.71 -11.14
CA LEU A 195 -7.31 3.79 -12.32
C LEU A 195 -6.86 2.39 -12.80
N SER A 196 -6.38 1.54 -11.90
CA SER A 196 -5.88 0.20 -12.24
C SER A 196 -6.95 -0.77 -12.75
N ARG A 197 -8.22 -0.49 -12.54
CA ARG A 197 -9.37 -1.37 -12.88
C ARG A 197 -10.16 -0.84 -14.05
N ASN A 198 -10.67 0.37 -13.94
CA ASN A 198 -11.60 0.99 -14.89
C ASN A 198 -11.11 2.34 -15.45
N GLY A 199 -9.88 2.77 -15.15
CA GLY A 199 -9.28 3.94 -15.76
C GLY A 199 -9.06 3.79 -17.26
N ARG A 200 -8.74 4.89 -17.93
CA ARG A 200 -8.44 4.90 -19.36
C ARG A 200 -7.37 3.88 -19.69
N THR A 201 -7.53 3.18 -20.81
CA THR A 201 -6.64 2.08 -21.22
C THR A 201 -5.19 2.54 -21.36
N ASP A 202 -4.96 3.69 -22.00
CA ASP A 202 -3.63 4.28 -22.16
C ASP A 202 -2.95 4.56 -20.80
N ARG A 203 -3.70 5.06 -19.84
CA ARG A 203 -3.20 5.35 -18.49
C ARG A 203 -2.94 4.08 -17.67
N ARG A 204 -3.79 3.07 -17.82
CA ARG A 204 -3.54 1.76 -17.20
C ARG A 204 -2.25 1.13 -17.72
N ILE A 205 -1.99 1.22 -19.03
CA ILE A 205 -0.74 0.75 -19.66
C ILE A 205 0.44 1.58 -19.15
N ALA A 206 0.34 2.91 -19.17
CA ALA A 206 1.38 3.80 -18.67
C ALA A 206 1.74 3.49 -17.21
N ARG A 207 0.73 3.25 -16.35
CA ARG A 207 0.94 2.85 -14.95
C ARG A 207 1.78 1.58 -14.84
N LEU A 208 1.45 0.54 -15.60
CA LEU A 208 2.21 -0.71 -15.60
C LEU A 208 3.66 -0.50 -16.07
N ASN A 209 3.87 0.32 -17.10
CA ASN A 209 5.21 0.66 -17.59
C ASN A 209 6.02 1.43 -16.54
N HIS A 210 5.40 2.32 -15.77
CA HIS A 210 6.07 3.00 -14.66
C HIS A 210 6.48 2.03 -13.56
N ILE A 211 5.64 1.04 -13.22
CA ILE A 211 5.98 0.00 -12.25
C ILE A 211 7.17 -0.84 -12.75
N LEU A 212 7.09 -1.32 -14.00
CA LEU A 212 8.16 -2.13 -14.59
C LEU A 212 9.49 -1.38 -14.66
N ARG A 213 9.44 -0.11 -15.07
CA ARG A 213 10.64 0.75 -15.16
C ARG A 213 11.33 0.93 -13.80
N TRP A 214 10.55 0.94 -12.73
CA TRP A 214 11.08 1.18 -11.39
C TRP A 214 11.74 -0.05 -10.77
N PHE A 215 11.24 -1.24 -11.09
CA PHE A 215 11.81 -2.51 -10.64
C PHE A 215 12.96 -2.98 -11.52
#